data_b5ec50d6f0aa019ed02a3cc3f6cb6fb9
#
_entry.id   b5ec50d6f0aa019ed02a3cc3f6cb6fb9
#
_cell.length_a   1.000
_cell.length_b   1.000
_cell.length_c   1.000
_cell.angle_alpha   90.00
_cell.angle_beta   90.00
_cell.angle_gamma   90.00
#
_symmetry.space_group_name_H-M   'P 1'
#
loop_
_entity.id
_entity.type
_entity.pdbx_description
1 polymer ?
#
loop_
_entity_poly.entity_id
_entity_poly.type
_entity_poly.pdbx_seq_one_letter_code
_entity_poly.pdbx_strand_id
1 'polypeptide(L)'
;MDKICTLPWMHIETTPLGEYRPCCLAEESIPGYSISNGDSIKDAFNSEYMENLRQDFLDGKTPDTCAKCWALESAGGTSKRMISNVKFGLDTSKKNLKFLDLKLGNICNLKCRICGSWSSSKWAQEEINLGNKQAKKWLTQGQWPRKQNKLWDEIIELLPSIEHFEFTGGEPFLIKEHFAILEQSVKLGTSKNQQIHYNTNGTTFPLHAVENIWPYFKEVEIAFSIDDVHERFEYQRHPAKWSAVNTNVTKFNELKKTYKNIKTQVCCTINMQNIYNLEKVAEWIETQDFDYVFYNYLHEAKEWNVQYLPQKYKDNIQIKLSNSNINGQHGKEINKALKFMMDKHLANNEMDDRRRAKIIASDRFRGQNFEMIHSEYKGLL
;
A
#
# COMPACT_ATOMS: atom_id res chain seq x y z
N MET A 1 13.62 26.37 -1.07
CA MET A 1 13.68 24.97 -0.63
C MET A 1 14.33 24.17 -1.73
N ASP A 2 15.23 23.30 -1.38
CA ASP A 2 15.85 22.40 -2.33
C ASP A 2 14.77 21.47 -2.93
N LYS A 3 14.62 21.47 -4.25
CA LYS A 3 13.62 20.66 -4.96
C LYS A 3 14.06 19.24 -5.21
N ILE A 4 15.30 18.88 -4.88
CA ILE A 4 15.87 17.56 -5.16
C ILE A 4 15.13 16.44 -4.40
N CYS A 5 14.98 15.30 -5.07
CA CYS A 5 14.52 14.05 -4.48
C CYS A 5 15.64 13.00 -4.58
N THR A 6 15.99 12.34 -3.49
CA THR A 6 17.05 11.31 -3.47
C THR A 6 16.69 10.04 -4.26
N LEU A 7 15.39 9.71 -4.38
CA LEU A 7 14.93 8.45 -4.95
C LEU A 7 15.43 8.16 -6.36
N PRO A 8 15.45 9.10 -7.33
CA PRO A 8 15.96 8.81 -8.68
C PRO A 8 17.42 8.33 -8.72
N TRP A 9 18.22 8.58 -7.68
CA TRP A 9 19.63 8.15 -7.61
C TRP A 9 19.82 6.79 -6.97
N MET A 10 18.79 6.23 -6.29
CA MET A 10 18.96 5.02 -5.50
C MET A 10 17.80 4.02 -5.56
N HIS A 11 16.69 4.36 -6.17
CA HIS A 11 15.43 3.64 -6.06
C HIS A 11 14.81 3.36 -7.43
N ILE A 12 14.14 2.22 -7.54
CA ILE A 12 13.22 1.89 -8.62
C ILE A 12 12.05 1.07 -8.08
N GLU A 13 10.87 1.28 -8.65
CA GLU A 13 9.65 0.54 -8.33
C GLU A 13 9.25 -0.37 -9.49
N THR A 14 8.64 -1.51 -9.16
CA THR A 14 7.85 -2.31 -10.13
C THR A 14 6.37 -2.14 -9.85
N THR A 15 5.54 -1.93 -10.88
CA THR A 15 4.08 -1.95 -10.73
C THR A 15 3.54 -3.38 -10.59
N PRO A 16 2.29 -3.58 -10.11
CA PRO A 16 1.68 -4.91 -10.11
C PRO A 16 1.58 -5.56 -11.48
N LEU A 17 1.70 -4.79 -12.55
CA LEU A 17 1.66 -5.27 -13.93
C LEU A 17 3.04 -5.46 -14.55
N GLY A 18 4.10 -5.19 -13.79
CA GLY A 18 5.47 -5.41 -14.20
C GLY A 18 6.10 -4.26 -14.98
N GLU A 19 5.54 -3.05 -14.91
CA GLU A 19 6.19 -1.85 -15.44
C GLU A 19 7.17 -1.29 -14.41
N TYR A 20 8.21 -0.59 -14.85
CA TYR A 20 9.13 0.12 -13.95
C TYR A 20 8.72 1.58 -13.77
N ARG A 21 8.91 2.12 -12.56
CA ARG A 21 8.61 3.50 -12.22
C ARG A 21 9.73 4.14 -11.39
N PRO A 22 9.91 5.47 -11.47
CA PRO A 22 10.87 6.17 -10.62
C PRO A 22 10.55 6.05 -9.13
N CYS A 23 9.26 6.06 -8.76
CA CYS A 23 8.76 5.80 -7.41
C CYS A 23 7.25 5.51 -7.42
N CYS A 24 6.70 5.06 -6.29
CA CYS A 24 5.28 4.67 -6.16
C CYS A 24 4.29 5.83 -6.34
N LEU A 25 4.72 7.08 -6.27
CA LEU A 25 3.90 8.26 -6.51
C LEU A 25 4.08 8.88 -7.89
N ALA A 26 5.02 8.37 -8.70
CA ALA A 26 5.22 8.88 -10.05
C ALA A 26 3.93 8.72 -10.88
N GLU A 27 3.59 9.73 -11.68
CA GLU A 27 2.41 9.69 -12.54
C GLU A 27 2.57 8.70 -13.70
N GLU A 28 3.81 8.47 -14.14
CA GLU A 28 4.11 7.67 -15.32
C GLU A 28 5.08 6.51 -14.99
N SER A 29 4.96 5.44 -15.78
CA SER A 29 5.96 4.39 -15.84
C SER A 29 7.14 4.83 -16.72
N ILE A 30 8.32 4.24 -16.54
CA ILE A 30 9.49 4.49 -17.38
C ILE A 30 9.19 3.96 -18.78
N PRO A 31 9.14 4.82 -19.81
CA PRO A 31 8.70 4.42 -21.14
C PRO A 31 9.58 3.35 -21.77
N GLY A 32 8.95 2.34 -22.36
CA GLY A 32 9.66 1.29 -23.09
C GLY A 32 10.21 0.15 -22.22
N TYR A 33 10.08 0.23 -20.89
CA TYR A 33 10.64 -0.78 -19.98
C TYR A 33 9.57 -1.51 -19.19
N SER A 34 9.56 -2.84 -19.29
CA SER A 34 8.70 -3.70 -18.48
C SER A 34 9.29 -5.10 -18.29
N ILE A 35 8.94 -5.74 -17.19
CA ILE A 35 9.31 -7.13 -16.87
C ILE A 35 8.74 -8.09 -17.95
N SER A 36 7.53 -7.80 -18.44
CA SER A 36 6.86 -8.64 -19.44
C SER A 36 7.62 -8.67 -20.79
N ASN A 37 8.35 -7.63 -21.11
CA ASN A 37 9.21 -7.56 -22.30
C ASN A 37 10.57 -8.22 -22.07
N GLY A 38 10.92 -8.56 -20.82
CA GLY A 38 12.24 -9.04 -20.43
C GLY A 38 13.28 -7.95 -20.30
N ASP A 39 12.84 -6.69 -20.10
CA ASP A 39 13.74 -5.55 -19.94
C ASP A 39 14.41 -5.58 -18.54
N SER A 40 15.69 -5.17 -18.52
CA SER A 40 16.52 -5.13 -17.33
C SER A 40 16.10 -4.01 -16.37
N ILE A 41 16.08 -4.31 -15.06
CA ILE A 41 15.88 -3.30 -14.03
C ILE A 41 17.04 -2.29 -13.99
N LYS A 42 18.27 -2.74 -14.27
CA LYS A 42 19.45 -1.86 -14.36
C LYS A 42 19.32 -0.91 -15.55
N ASP A 43 18.86 -1.41 -16.71
CA ASP A 43 18.68 -0.58 -17.91
C ASP A 43 17.55 0.42 -17.71
N ALA A 44 16.43 0.02 -17.08
CA ALA A 44 15.36 0.92 -16.71
C ALA A 44 15.83 2.03 -15.75
N PHE A 45 16.62 1.67 -14.74
CA PHE A 45 17.19 2.62 -13.77
C PHE A 45 18.18 3.61 -14.42
N ASN A 46 18.89 3.20 -15.46
CA ASN A 46 19.86 4.00 -16.22
C ASN A 46 19.30 4.56 -17.54
N SER A 47 17.99 4.43 -17.79
CA SER A 47 17.35 4.90 -19.02
C SER A 47 17.48 6.40 -19.21
N GLU A 48 17.36 6.86 -20.44
CA GLU A 48 17.33 8.29 -20.78
C GLU A 48 16.23 9.04 -20.01
N TYR A 49 15.08 8.42 -19.81
CA TYR A 49 14.00 9.00 -18.98
C TYR A 49 14.48 9.28 -17.55
N MET A 50 15.16 8.34 -16.92
CA MET A 50 15.68 8.50 -15.56
C MET A 50 16.84 9.51 -15.49
N GLU A 51 17.68 9.58 -16.53
CA GLU A 51 18.75 10.60 -16.61
C GLU A 51 18.15 12.00 -16.75
N ASN A 52 17.14 12.17 -17.60
CA ASN A 52 16.45 13.44 -17.77
C ASN A 52 15.73 13.87 -16.46
N LEU A 53 15.09 12.91 -15.77
CA LEU A 53 14.48 13.18 -14.47
C LEU A 53 15.50 13.66 -13.43
N ARG A 54 16.70 13.04 -13.37
CA ARG A 54 17.79 13.48 -12.49
C ARG A 54 18.27 14.87 -12.84
N GLN A 55 18.45 15.15 -14.14
CA GLN A 55 18.89 16.45 -14.62
C GLN A 55 17.87 17.53 -14.29
N ASP A 56 16.58 17.27 -14.48
CA ASP A 56 15.52 18.21 -14.10
C ASP A 56 15.58 18.59 -12.62
N PHE A 57 15.85 17.64 -11.74
CA PHE A 57 16.07 17.91 -10.32
C PHE A 57 17.32 18.77 -10.07
N LEU A 58 18.44 18.46 -10.73
CA LEU A 58 19.68 19.24 -10.62
C LEU A 58 19.51 20.68 -11.14
N ASP A 59 18.70 20.85 -12.17
CA ASP A 59 18.31 22.15 -12.73
C ASP A 59 17.31 22.92 -11.84
N GLY A 60 16.87 22.36 -10.72
CA GLY A 60 15.90 22.97 -9.80
C GLY A 60 14.47 23.01 -10.35
N LYS A 61 14.13 22.18 -11.35
CA LYS A 61 12.80 22.06 -11.90
C LYS A 61 11.86 21.24 -10.98
N THR A 62 10.59 21.22 -11.31
CA THR A 62 9.53 20.43 -10.65
C THR A 62 8.92 19.45 -11.67
N PRO A 63 9.53 18.28 -11.90
CA PRO A 63 9.07 17.33 -12.90
C PRO A 63 7.59 16.97 -12.73
N ASP A 64 6.83 16.92 -13.85
CA ASP A 64 5.39 16.62 -13.85
C ASP A 64 5.08 15.23 -13.28
N THR A 65 5.94 14.24 -13.54
CA THR A 65 5.79 12.90 -12.98
C THR A 65 5.78 12.90 -11.43
N CYS A 66 6.27 13.96 -10.79
CA CYS A 66 6.31 14.16 -9.33
C CYS A 66 5.17 15.05 -8.80
N ALA A 67 4.13 15.34 -9.59
CA ALA A 67 3.06 16.29 -9.29
C ALA A 67 2.41 16.06 -7.92
N LYS A 68 2.22 14.80 -7.49
CA LYS A 68 1.65 14.47 -6.17
C LYS A 68 2.46 15.00 -5.00
N CYS A 69 3.79 14.94 -5.08
CA CYS A 69 4.66 15.50 -4.05
C CYS A 69 4.56 17.02 -4.03
N TRP A 70 4.60 17.67 -5.20
CA TRP A 70 4.51 19.12 -5.31
C TRP A 70 3.16 19.66 -4.82
N ALA A 71 2.06 18.99 -5.16
CA ALA A 71 0.73 19.37 -4.70
C ALA A 71 0.62 19.30 -3.17
N LEU A 72 1.13 18.20 -2.56
CA LEU A 72 1.11 18.05 -1.11
C LEU A 72 1.97 19.09 -0.39
N GLU A 73 3.16 19.38 -0.91
CA GLU A 73 4.06 20.39 -0.35
C GLU A 73 3.50 21.80 -0.47
N SER A 74 2.86 22.11 -1.60
CA SER A 74 2.17 23.40 -1.81
C SER A 74 1.02 23.61 -0.84
N ALA A 75 0.37 22.52 -0.42
CA ALA A 75 -0.67 22.52 0.62
C ALA A 75 -0.11 22.53 2.06
N GLY A 76 1.21 22.64 2.24
CA GLY A 76 1.88 22.64 3.55
C GLY A 76 2.06 21.26 4.17
N GLY A 77 1.86 20.17 3.40
CA GLY A 77 2.04 18.80 3.85
C GLY A 77 3.48 18.28 3.69
N THR A 78 3.75 17.13 4.27
CA THR A 78 5.05 16.44 4.16
C THR A 78 4.96 15.36 3.09
N SER A 79 5.67 15.51 1.98
CA SER A 79 5.65 14.59 0.85
C SER A 79 6.56 13.37 1.04
N LYS A 80 6.36 12.31 0.22
CA LYS A 80 7.28 11.16 0.15
C LYS A 80 8.71 11.61 -0.20
N ARG A 81 8.88 12.61 -1.07
CA ARG A 81 10.18 13.22 -1.39
C ARG A 81 10.88 13.72 -0.14
N MET A 82 10.21 14.52 0.67
CA MET A 82 10.77 15.09 1.91
C MET A 82 11.13 13.98 2.91
N ILE A 83 10.22 13.02 3.11
CA ILE A 83 10.45 11.87 4.00
C ILE A 83 11.66 11.05 3.52
N SER A 84 11.74 10.79 2.22
CA SER A 84 12.83 9.99 1.64
C SER A 84 14.18 10.70 1.77
N ASN A 85 14.23 12.02 1.55
CA ASN A 85 15.46 12.80 1.73
C ASN A 85 15.96 12.77 3.17
N VAL A 86 15.05 12.79 4.14
CA VAL A 86 15.41 12.66 5.58
C VAL A 86 15.88 11.24 5.88
N LYS A 87 15.15 10.22 5.41
CA LYS A 87 15.44 8.80 5.71
C LYS A 87 16.75 8.32 5.10
N PHE A 88 17.03 8.67 3.84
CA PHE A 88 18.13 8.13 3.06
C PHE A 88 19.30 9.10 2.88
N GLY A 89 19.14 10.36 3.31
CA GLY A 89 20.07 11.43 2.98
C GLY A 89 19.96 11.89 1.53
N LEU A 90 20.65 12.97 1.21
CA LEU A 90 20.65 13.57 -0.12
C LEU A 90 22.07 13.49 -0.69
N ASP A 91 22.36 12.41 -1.41
CA ASP A 91 23.61 12.26 -2.17
C ASP A 91 23.28 12.06 -3.67
N THR A 92 23.53 13.10 -4.45
CA THR A 92 23.34 13.11 -5.91
C THR A 92 24.64 12.89 -6.69
N SER A 93 25.76 12.68 -5.99
CA SER A 93 27.07 12.53 -6.61
C SER A 93 27.26 11.18 -7.31
N LYS A 94 26.51 10.15 -6.87
CA LYS A 94 26.61 8.81 -7.39
C LYS A 94 25.24 8.17 -7.59
N LYS A 95 25.04 7.53 -8.72
CA LYS A 95 23.90 6.62 -8.96
C LYS A 95 24.27 5.25 -8.41
N ASN A 96 23.48 4.75 -7.47
CA ASN A 96 23.66 3.40 -6.95
C ASN A 96 22.29 2.84 -6.56
N LEU A 97 21.81 1.84 -7.26
CA LEU A 97 20.54 1.19 -6.97
C LEU A 97 20.65 0.42 -5.65
N LYS A 98 20.02 0.98 -4.61
CA LYS A 98 20.06 0.49 -3.21
C LYS A 98 18.71 0.12 -2.67
N PHE A 99 17.63 0.59 -3.31
CA PHE A 99 16.28 0.42 -2.83
C PHE A 99 15.38 -0.13 -3.95
N LEU A 100 14.86 -1.33 -3.73
CA LEU A 100 13.90 -1.99 -4.62
C LEU A 100 12.51 -1.98 -3.98
N ASP A 101 11.56 -1.25 -4.60
CA ASP A 101 10.13 -1.27 -4.27
C ASP A 101 9.43 -2.23 -5.24
N LEU A 102 9.22 -3.47 -4.79
CA LEU A 102 8.70 -4.55 -5.62
C LEU A 102 7.22 -4.80 -5.32
N LYS A 103 6.33 -4.31 -6.19
CA LYS A 103 4.93 -4.70 -6.17
C LYS A 103 4.79 -6.05 -6.87
N LEU A 104 4.76 -7.10 -6.07
CA LEU A 104 4.84 -8.52 -6.49
C LEU A 104 3.58 -9.00 -7.21
N GLY A 105 3.25 -8.34 -8.32
CA GLY A 105 2.09 -8.68 -9.13
C GLY A 105 0.76 -8.35 -8.46
N ASN A 106 -0.32 -8.94 -8.98
CA ASN A 106 -1.66 -8.82 -8.42
C ASN A 106 -2.18 -10.12 -7.77
N ILE A 107 -1.31 -11.07 -7.50
CA ILE A 107 -1.69 -12.33 -6.86
C ILE A 107 -2.11 -12.05 -5.43
N CYS A 108 -3.42 -12.14 -5.17
CA CYS A 108 -4.01 -11.88 -3.86
C CYS A 108 -5.14 -12.86 -3.58
N ASN A 109 -5.30 -13.26 -2.32
CA ASN A 109 -6.39 -14.09 -1.86
C ASN A 109 -7.63 -13.29 -1.43
N LEU A 110 -7.53 -11.95 -1.39
CA LEU A 110 -8.63 -11.05 -1.04
C LEU A 110 -9.10 -10.22 -2.24
N LYS A 111 -10.30 -9.65 -2.09
CA LYS A 111 -10.90 -8.66 -2.99
C LYS A 111 -11.49 -7.52 -2.18
N CYS A 112 -10.59 -6.79 -1.49
CA CYS A 112 -10.95 -5.68 -0.61
C CYS A 112 -11.74 -4.61 -1.36
N ARG A 113 -12.73 -3.98 -0.70
CA ARG A 113 -13.65 -3.01 -1.31
C ARG A 113 -12.94 -1.79 -1.92
N ILE A 114 -11.86 -1.36 -1.30
CA ILE A 114 -11.05 -0.21 -1.74
C ILE A 114 -9.94 -0.56 -2.73
N CYS A 115 -9.88 -1.82 -3.18
CA CYS A 115 -8.89 -2.32 -4.12
C CYS A 115 -9.50 -2.50 -5.52
N GLY A 116 -8.72 -3.03 -6.47
CA GLY A 116 -9.17 -3.31 -7.83
C GLY A 116 -8.38 -4.41 -8.50
N SER A 117 -8.77 -4.72 -9.73
CA SER A 117 -8.20 -5.81 -10.53
C SER A 117 -6.70 -5.69 -10.80
N TRP A 118 -6.18 -4.47 -10.82
CA TRP A 118 -4.74 -4.22 -11.01
C TRP A 118 -3.88 -4.73 -9.85
N SER A 119 -4.43 -4.79 -8.62
CA SER A 119 -3.73 -5.23 -7.41
C SER A 119 -4.32 -6.48 -6.78
N SER A 120 -5.38 -7.08 -7.37
CA SER A 120 -5.95 -8.32 -6.86
C SER A 120 -6.47 -9.23 -7.97
N SER A 121 -5.89 -10.42 -8.07
CA SER A 121 -6.35 -11.47 -8.98
C SER A 121 -7.77 -11.95 -8.66
N LYS A 122 -8.19 -11.89 -7.39
CA LYS A 122 -9.57 -12.20 -6.98
C LYS A 122 -10.56 -11.14 -7.44
N TRP A 123 -10.16 -9.86 -7.44
CA TRP A 123 -10.94 -8.80 -8.05
C TRP A 123 -11.04 -8.97 -9.55
N ALA A 124 -9.92 -9.23 -10.24
CA ALA A 124 -9.93 -9.45 -11.68
C ALA A 124 -10.88 -10.60 -12.07
N GLN A 125 -10.88 -11.70 -11.31
CA GLN A 125 -11.81 -12.80 -11.53
C GLN A 125 -13.27 -12.40 -11.28
N GLU A 126 -13.56 -11.62 -10.23
CA GLU A 126 -14.91 -11.11 -9.97
C GLU A 126 -15.41 -10.22 -11.11
N GLU A 127 -14.58 -9.27 -11.56
CA GLU A 127 -14.94 -8.40 -12.68
C GLU A 127 -15.19 -9.17 -14.00
N ILE A 128 -14.39 -10.21 -14.27
CA ILE A 128 -14.63 -11.10 -15.42
C ILE A 128 -16.01 -11.76 -15.32
N ASN A 129 -16.35 -12.27 -14.12
CA ASN A 129 -17.65 -12.92 -13.89
C ASN A 129 -18.82 -11.91 -13.97
N LEU A 130 -18.58 -10.65 -13.69
CA LEU A 130 -19.55 -9.56 -13.86
C LEU A 130 -19.57 -8.97 -15.30
N GLY A 131 -18.83 -9.59 -16.23
CA GLY A 131 -18.86 -9.24 -17.66
C GLY A 131 -17.74 -8.30 -18.13
N ASN A 132 -16.85 -7.84 -17.25
CA ASN A 132 -15.70 -7.02 -17.64
C ASN A 132 -14.57 -7.89 -18.23
N LYS A 133 -14.63 -8.11 -19.55
CA LYS A 133 -13.60 -8.92 -20.24
C LYS A 133 -12.20 -8.32 -20.21
N GLN A 134 -12.07 -7.00 -20.02
CA GLN A 134 -10.77 -6.31 -19.95
C GLN A 134 -9.96 -6.73 -18.70
N ALA A 135 -10.64 -7.13 -17.63
CA ALA A 135 -10.00 -7.61 -16.42
C ALA A 135 -9.14 -8.87 -16.63
N LYS A 136 -9.35 -9.60 -17.75
CA LYS A 136 -8.50 -10.74 -18.14
C LYS A 136 -7.04 -10.30 -18.39
N LYS A 137 -6.83 -9.11 -18.93
CA LYS A 137 -5.49 -8.53 -19.12
C LYS A 137 -4.76 -8.41 -17.77
N TRP A 138 -5.42 -7.85 -16.77
CA TRP A 138 -4.87 -7.70 -15.42
C TRP A 138 -4.50 -9.04 -14.79
N LEU A 139 -5.38 -10.03 -14.93
CA LEU A 139 -5.14 -11.36 -14.41
C LEU A 139 -3.90 -12.01 -15.05
N THR A 140 -3.67 -11.80 -16.34
CA THR A 140 -2.54 -12.37 -17.07
C THR A 140 -1.22 -11.66 -16.76
N GLN A 141 -1.22 -10.33 -16.79
CA GLN A 141 -0.01 -9.51 -16.57
C GLN A 141 0.44 -9.58 -15.12
N GLY A 142 -0.49 -9.49 -14.15
CA GLY A 142 -0.16 -9.53 -12.74
C GLY A 142 0.41 -10.86 -12.21
N GLN A 143 0.55 -11.88 -13.06
CA GLN A 143 1.21 -13.15 -12.70
C GLN A 143 2.73 -13.14 -12.92
N TRP A 144 3.31 -12.01 -13.30
CA TRP A 144 4.74 -11.91 -13.62
C TRP A 144 5.68 -12.47 -12.54
N PRO A 145 5.42 -12.35 -11.22
CA PRO A 145 6.34 -12.86 -10.22
C PRO A 145 6.54 -14.37 -10.26
N ARG A 146 5.48 -15.12 -10.67
CA ARG A 146 5.52 -16.59 -10.78
C ARG A 146 6.04 -17.10 -12.10
N LYS A 147 6.28 -16.22 -13.05
CA LYS A 147 6.88 -16.59 -14.32
C LYS A 147 8.40 -16.56 -14.18
N GLN A 148 9.07 -17.49 -14.84
CA GLN A 148 10.51 -17.39 -15.00
C GLN A 148 10.83 -16.11 -15.79
N ASN A 149 11.62 -15.23 -15.20
CA ASN A 149 12.01 -13.98 -15.82
C ASN A 149 13.41 -13.58 -15.34
N LYS A 150 14.08 -12.77 -16.15
CA LYS A 150 15.45 -12.31 -15.88
C LYS A 150 15.57 -11.41 -14.65
N LEU A 151 14.44 -10.81 -14.22
CA LEU A 151 14.44 -9.89 -13.07
C LEU A 151 14.98 -10.56 -11.81
N TRP A 152 14.57 -11.80 -11.54
CA TRP A 152 15.02 -12.51 -10.34
C TRP A 152 16.53 -12.76 -10.34
N ASP A 153 17.09 -13.18 -11.47
CA ASP A 153 18.53 -13.37 -11.62
C ASP A 153 19.28 -12.06 -11.46
N GLU A 154 18.77 -10.99 -12.07
CA GLU A 154 19.35 -9.65 -11.99
C GLU A 154 19.29 -9.08 -10.56
N ILE A 155 18.20 -9.32 -9.82
CA ILE A 155 18.13 -8.93 -8.41
C ILE A 155 19.18 -9.67 -7.58
N ILE A 156 19.42 -10.96 -7.84
CA ILE A 156 20.49 -11.72 -7.15
C ILE A 156 21.85 -11.06 -7.36
N GLU A 157 22.17 -10.61 -8.58
CA GLU A 157 23.40 -9.89 -8.86
C GLU A 157 23.49 -8.53 -8.14
N LEU A 158 22.34 -7.89 -7.90
CA LEU A 158 22.25 -6.59 -7.22
C LEU A 158 22.32 -6.69 -5.70
N LEU A 159 22.13 -7.87 -5.10
CA LEU A 159 22.04 -8.04 -3.64
C LEU A 159 23.19 -7.38 -2.85
N PRO A 160 24.44 -7.36 -3.33
CA PRO A 160 25.52 -6.67 -2.61
C PRO A 160 25.36 -5.15 -2.50
N SER A 161 24.60 -4.52 -3.41
CA SER A 161 24.34 -3.07 -3.39
C SER A 161 23.02 -2.70 -2.71
N ILE A 162 22.08 -3.64 -2.60
CA ILE A 162 20.74 -3.36 -2.04
C ILE A 162 20.82 -3.21 -0.51
N GLU A 163 20.24 -2.13 -0.04
CA GLU A 163 20.09 -1.81 1.39
C GLU A 163 18.63 -1.86 1.86
N HIS A 164 17.67 -1.69 0.93
CA HIS A 164 16.24 -1.65 1.25
C HIS A 164 15.41 -2.44 0.26
N PHE A 165 14.50 -3.25 0.79
CA PHE A 165 13.42 -3.89 0.05
C PHE A 165 12.07 -3.40 0.57
N GLU A 166 11.17 -3.06 -0.34
CA GLU A 166 9.75 -2.87 -0.05
C GLU A 166 8.96 -3.89 -0.88
N PHE A 167 8.22 -4.77 -0.22
CA PHE A 167 7.40 -5.79 -0.85
C PHE A 167 5.93 -5.49 -0.63
N THR A 168 5.24 -5.20 -1.72
CA THR A 168 3.82 -4.88 -1.76
C THR A 168 3.15 -5.60 -2.95
N GLY A 169 2.04 -5.11 -3.44
CA GLY A 169 1.37 -5.62 -4.63
C GLY A 169 0.03 -6.26 -4.29
N GLY A 170 -0.18 -7.53 -4.68
CA GLY A 170 -1.34 -8.30 -4.26
C GLY A 170 -1.24 -8.69 -2.78
N GLU A 171 -0.71 -9.86 -2.51
CA GLU A 171 -0.31 -10.30 -1.16
C GLU A 171 1.10 -10.88 -1.24
N PRO A 172 2.12 -10.22 -0.71
CA PRO A 172 3.51 -10.65 -0.86
C PRO A 172 3.78 -12.03 -0.26
N PHE A 173 3.12 -12.41 0.83
CA PHE A 173 3.36 -13.71 1.47
C PHE A 173 2.83 -14.92 0.67
N LEU A 174 2.12 -14.67 -0.45
CA LEU A 174 1.74 -15.70 -1.42
C LEU A 174 2.76 -15.90 -2.56
N ILE A 175 3.83 -15.11 -2.59
CA ILE A 175 4.84 -15.11 -3.66
C ILE A 175 6.12 -15.75 -3.14
N LYS A 176 6.41 -16.96 -3.55
CA LYS A 176 7.58 -17.72 -3.06
C LYS A 176 8.91 -17.17 -3.59
N GLU A 177 8.88 -16.60 -4.76
CA GLU A 177 10.06 -16.16 -5.50
C GLU A 177 10.84 -15.09 -4.74
N HIS A 178 10.17 -14.14 -4.09
CA HIS A 178 10.89 -13.13 -3.31
C HIS A 178 11.56 -13.71 -2.05
N PHE A 179 10.97 -14.74 -1.41
CA PHE A 179 11.63 -15.41 -0.28
C PHE A 179 12.92 -16.11 -0.73
N ALA A 180 12.94 -16.71 -1.93
CA ALA A 180 14.15 -17.30 -2.49
C ALA A 180 15.27 -16.26 -2.69
N ILE A 181 14.92 -15.02 -3.09
CA ILE A 181 15.88 -13.91 -3.17
C ILE A 181 16.43 -13.55 -1.79
N LEU A 182 15.57 -13.47 -0.77
CA LEU A 182 16.00 -13.17 0.59
C LEU A 182 16.89 -14.28 1.18
N GLU A 183 16.63 -15.55 0.85
CA GLU A 183 17.52 -16.65 1.20
C GLU A 183 18.91 -16.49 0.56
N GLN A 184 18.99 -16.01 -0.69
CA GLN A 184 20.27 -15.70 -1.31
C GLN A 184 20.99 -14.55 -0.59
N SER A 185 20.26 -13.51 -0.15
CA SER A 185 20.86 -12.45 0.68
C SER A 185 21.47 -13.01 1.97
N VAL A 186 20.80 -13.96 2.63
CA VAL A 186 21.33 -14.62 3.82
C VAL A 186 22.59 -15.42 3.49
N LYS A 187 22.57 -16.25 2.42
CA LYS A 187 23.71 -17.05 1.98
C LYS A 187 24.93 -16.20 1.59
N LEU A 188 24.70 -15.05 0.96
CA LEU A 188 25.77 -14.10 0.59
C LEU A 188 26.24 -13.23 1.77
N GLY A 189 25.53 -13.26 2.91
CA GLY A 189 25.86 -12.45 4.09
C GLY A 189 25.53 -10.97 3.91
N THR A 190 24.77 -10.58 2.89
CA THR A 190 24.35 -9.19 2.63
C THR A 190 23.18 -8.78 3.50
N SER A 191 22.34 -9.73 3.91
CA SER A 191 21.12 -9.53 4.70
C SER A 191 21.31 -8.68 5.95
N LYS A 192 22.45 -8.79 6.64
CA LYS A 192 22.78 -8.01 7.86
C LYS A 192 22.80 -6.49 7.66
N ASN A 193 22.90 -6.03 6.42
CA ASN A 193 22.87 -4.60 6.05
C ASN A 193 21.54 -4.20 5.41
N GLN A 194 20.63 -5.14 5.17
CA GLN A 194 19.40 -4.94 4.43
C GLN A 194 18.20 -4.81 5.36
N GLN A 195 17.33 -3.85 5.04
CA GLN A 195 16.03 -3.64 5.68
C GLN A 195 14.93 -4.11 4.74
N ILE A 196 13.90 -4.71 5.30
CA ILE A 196 12.72 -5.18 4.55
C ILE A 196 11.49 -4.48 5.11
N HIS A 197 10.65 -3.96 4.22
CA HIS A 197 9.31 -3.50 4.54
C HIS A 197 8.27 -4.32 3.77
N TYR A 198 7.27 -4.84 4.49
CA TYR A 198 6.13 -5.55 3.91
C TYR A 198 4.83 -4.79 4.14
N ASN A 199 3.99 -4.69 3.10
CA ASN A 199 2.57 -4.43 3.28
C ASN A 199 1.79 -5.72 3.05
N THR A 200 1.13 -6.22 4.08
CA THR A 200 0.40 -7.49 4.04
C THR A 200 -1.05 -7.35 4.49
N ASN A 201 -1.92 -8.20 3.97
CA ASN A 201 -3.30 -8.31 4.44
C ASN A 201 -3.45 -9.14 5.73
N GLY A 202 -2.36 -9.69 6.25
CA GLY A 202 -2.30 -10.44 7.50
C GLY A 202 -2.95 -11.82 7.49
N THR A 203 -3.44 -12.30 6.34
CA THR A 203 -4.11 -13.63 6.28
C THR A 203 -3.15 -14.81 6.31
N THR A 204 -1.87 -14.56 6.01
CA THR A 204 -0.83 -15.61 5.92
C THR A 204 0.26 -15.36 6.94
N PHE A 205 0.67 -16.41 7.64
CA PHE A 205 1.85 -16.38 8.52
C PHE A 205 2.98 -17.18 7.85
N PRO A 206 4.04 -16.53 7.34
CA PRO A 206 5.10 -17.19 6.57
C PRO A 206 6.14 -17.83 7.50
N LEU A 207 5.79 -18.95 8.15
CA LEU A 207 6.59 -19.59 9.19
C LEU A 207 8.05 -19.80 8.78
N HIS A 208 8.28 -20.28 7.56
CA HIS A 208 9.64 -20.53 7.06
C HIS A 208 10.49 -19.24 7.02
N ALA A 209 9.91 -18.12 6.57
CA ALA A 209 10.63 -16.85 6.54
C ALA A 209 10.93 -16.32 7.96
N VAL A 210 9.96 -16.48 8.87
CA VAL A 210 10.11 -16.10 10.28
C VAL A 210 11.26 -16.84 10.96
N GLU A 211 11.40 -18.14 10.70
CA GLU A 211 12.40 -18.99 11.38
C GLU A 211 13.76 -18.96 10.68
N ASN A 212 13.80 -18.88 9.36
CA ASN A 212 15.00 -19.18 8.58
C ASN A 212 15.55 -18.03 7.74
N ILE A 213 14.82 -16.90 7.61
CA ILE A 213 15.20 -15.79 6.74
C ILE A 213 15.31 -14.50 7.55
N TRP A 214 14.22 -14.03 8.11
CA TRP A 214 14.11 -12.71 8.73
C TRP A 214 15.06 -12.47 9.92
N PRO A 215 15.42 -13.46 10.75
CA PRO A 215 16.37 -13.25 11.84
C PRO A 215 17.75 -12.74 11.41
N TYR A 216 18.11 -12.93 10.15
CA TYR A 216 19.42 -12.56 9.61
C TYR A 216 19.46 -11.16 8.98
N PHE A 217 18.30 -10.49 8.89
CA PHE A 217 18.21 -9.14 8.32
C PHE A 217 18.45 -8.06 9.38
N LYS A 218 18.93 -6.89 8.93
CA LYS A 218 19.11 -5.73 9.79
C LYS A 218 17.80 -5.31 10.46
N GLU A 219 16.70 -5.30 9.70
CA GLU A 219 15.37 -4.96 10.18
C GLU A 219 14.31 -5.55 9.23
N VAL A 220 13.21 -6.03 9.79
CA VAL A 220 12.04 -6.48 9.04
C VAL A 220 10.81 -5.81 9.61
N GLU A 221 10.24 -4.89 8.86
CA GLU A 221 9.02 -4.18 9.22
C GLU A 221 7.82 -4.79 8.48
N ILE A 222 6.78 -5.14 9.24
CA ILE A 222 5.57 -5.77 8.74
C ILE A 222 4.40 -4.84 8.99
N ALA A 223 3.91 -4.20 7.93
CA ALA A 223 2.79 -3.29 7.96
C ALA A 223 1.49 -4.03 7.60
N PHE A 224 0.63 -4.21 8.59
CA PHE A 224 -0.67 -4.84 8.41
C PHE A 224 -1.68 -3.85 7.85
N SER A 225 -2.29 -4.21 6.74
CA SER A 225 -3.40 -3.45 6.16
C SER A 225 -4.69 -3.77 6.90
N ILE A 226 -5.03 -3.00 7.94
CA ILE A 226 -6.22 -3.19 8.75
C ILE A 226 -6.98 -1.87 8.83
N ASP A 227 -8.16 -1.84 8.21
CA ASP A 227 -8.96 -0.61 8.11
C ASP A 227 -10.09 -0.57 9.12
N ASP A 228 -10.56 -1.72 9.61
CA ASP A 228 -11.62 -1.86 10.60
C ASP A 228 -11.44 -3.15 11.40
N VAL A 229 -12.37 -3.46 12.29
CA VAL A 229 -12.36 -4.65 13.15
C VAL A 229 -13.65 -5.48 12.97
N HIS A 230 -13.59 -6.77 13.35
CA HIS A 230 -14.71 -7.70 13.35
C HIS A 230 -15.42 -7.81 11.98
N GLU A 231 -16.74 -7.78 11.96
CA GLU A 231 -17.57 -7.94 10.76
C GLU A 231 -17.38 -6.82 9.74
N ARG A 232 -17.03 -5.59 10.17
CA ARG A 232 -16.72 -4.47 9.30
C ARG A 232 -15.42 -4.72 8.55
N PHE A 233 -14.41 -5.27 9.22
CA PHE A 233 -13.18 -5.74 8.56
C PHE A 233 -13.51 -6.82 7.52
N GLU A 234 -14.32 -7.84 7.86
CA GLU A 234 -14.69 -8.93 6.96
C GLU A 234 -15.48 -8.44 5.74
N TYR A 235 -16.31 -7.40 5.90
CA TYR A 235 -17.00 -6.76 4.80
C TYR A 235 -16.02 -6.04 3.84
N GLN A 236 -15.12 -5.24 4.41
CA GLN A 236 -14.16 -4.46 3.63
C GLN A 236 -13.13 -5.34 2.92
N ARG A 237 -12.62 -6.35 3.62
CA ARG A 237 -11.49 -7.18 3.17
C ARG A 237 -11.92 -8.62 2.82
N HIS A 238 -13.06 -8.70 2.14
CA HIS A 238 -13.64 -9.98 1.73
C HIS A 238 -12.66 -10.86 0.88
N PRO A 239 -12.58 -12.20 1.14
CA PRO A 239 -13.28 -13.01 2.14
C PRO A 239 -12.45 -13.29 3.41
N ALA A 240 -11.61 -12.36 3.85
CA ALA A 240 -10.84 -12.54 5.08
C ALA A 240 -11.76 -12.78 6.30
N LYS A 241 -11.22 -13.52 7.28
CA LYS A 241 -11.86 -13.73 8.58
C LYS A 241 -11.09 -12.95 9.65
N TRP A 242 -11.79 -12.08 10.37
CA TRP A 242 -11.17 -11.24 11.41
C TRP A 242 -10.41 -12.05 12.43
N SER A 243 -11.00 -13.13 12.93
CA SER A 243 -10.37 -13.99 13.94
C SER A 243 -9.01 -14.54 13.48
N ALA A 244 -8.91 -14.96 12.21
CA ALA A 244 -7.66 -15.48 11.65
C ALA A 244 -6.60 -14.39 11.53
N VAL A 245 -6.97 -13.21 11.02
CA VAL A 245 -6.05 -12.07 10.86
C VAL A 245 -5.59 -11.56 12.22
N ASN A 246 -6.51 -11.37 13.18
CA ASN A 246 -6.16 -10.93 14.54
C ASN A 246 -5.22 -11.92 15.23
N THR A 247 -5.45 -13.24 15.06
CA THR A 247 -4.51 -14.29 15.56
C THR A 247 -3.13 -14.14 14.95
N ASN A 248 -3.04 -13.89 13.64
CA ASN A 248 -1.75 -13.69 12.99
C ASN A 248 -1.06 -12.41 13.49
N VAL A 249 -1.77 -11.29 13.62
CA VAL A 249 -1.21 -10.05 14.21
C VAL A 249 -0.62 -10.32 15.59
N THR A 250 -1.35 -11.01 16.45
CA THR A 250 -0.85 -11.38 17.77
C THR A 250 0.44 -12.21 17.69
N LYS A 251 0.49 -13.22 16.81
CA LYS A 251 1.71 -14.01 16.59
C LYS A 251 2.89 -13.16 16.14
N PHE A 252 2.67 -12.23 15.21
CA PHE A 252 3.73 -11.33 14.75
C PHE A 252 4.22 -10.39 15.86
N ASN A 253 3.33 -9.87 16.69
CA ASN A 253 3.72 -9.05 17.84
C ASN A 253 4.51 -9.86 18.87
N GLU A 254 4.18 -11.14 19.06
CA GLU A 254 4.94 -12.03 19.93
C GLU A 254 6.38 -12.30 19.41
N LEU A 255 6.59 -12.31 18.09
CA LEU A 255 7.92 -12.50 17.50
C LEU A 255 8.92 -11.45 17.95
N LYS A 256 8.49 -10.21 18.21
CA LYS A 256 9.36 -9.13 18.69
C LYS A 256 10.01 -9.43 20.04
N LYS A 257 9.44 -10.32 20.82
CA LYS A 257 10.04 -10.78 22.08
C LYS A 257 11.32 -11.58 21.83
N THR A 258 11.33 -12.38 20.74
CA THR A 258 12.45 -13.22 20.33
C THR A 258 13.39 -12.51 19.37
N TYR A 259 12.84 -11.84 18.35
CA TYR A 259 13.60 -11.21 17.27
C TYR A 259 13.50 -9.69 17.36
N LYS A 260 14.54 -9.03 17.87
CA LYS A 260 14.55 -7.57 18.12
C LYS A 260 14.60 -6.73 16.84
N ASN A 261 14.96 -7.34 15.73
CA ASN A 261 14.97 -6.72 14.41
C ASN A 261 13.60 -6.75 13.70
N ILE A 262 12.60 -7.43 14.28
CA ILE A 262 11.22 -7.41 13.74
C ILE A 262 10.46 -6.23 14.31
N LYS A 263 9.82 -5.47 13.44
CA LYS A 263 8.92 -4.36 13.76
C LYS A 263 7.56 -4.62 13.16
N THR A 264 6.53 -4.16 13.84
CA THR A 264 5.15 -4.29 13.36
C THR A 264 4.48 -2.93 13.27
N GLN A 265 3.72 -2.73 12.20
CA GLN A 265 2.97 -1.51 11.94
C GLN A 265 1.53 -1.86 11.57
N VAL A 266 0.58 -1.02 11.93
CA VAL A 266 -0.75 -1.03 11.35
C VAL A 266 -0.89 0.13 10.38
N CYS A 267 -1.40 -0.18 9.16
CA CYS A 267 -1.78 0.80 8.16
C CYS A 267 -3.31 0.79 8.04
N CYS A 268 -3.95 1.88 8.46
CA CYS A 268 -5.39 2.06 8.36
C CYS A 268 -5.70 3.09 7.27
N THR A 269 -6.37 2.66 6.20
CA THR A 269 -6.84 3.57 5.15
C THR A 269 -8.23 4.06 5.49
N ILE A 270 -8.34 5.33 5.89
CA ILE A 270 -9.61 5.98 6.23
C ILE A 270 -10.45 6.13 4.97
N ASN A 271 -11.66 5.58 5.05
CA ASN A 271 -12.63 5.54 3.97
C ASN A 271 -14.06 5.56 4.53
N MET A 272 -15.06 5.57 3.65
CA MET A 272 -16.47 5.66 4.05
C MET A 272 -16.90 4.49 4.98
N GLN A 273 -16.30 3.31 4.84
CA GLN A 273 -16.71 2.13 5.59
C GLN A 273 -16.25 2.17 7.04
N ASN A 274 -15.09 2.81 7.33
CA ASN A 274 -14.48 2.76 8.66
C ASN A 274 -14.54 4.09 9.44
N ILE A 275 -14.75 5.23 8.77
CA ILE A 275 -14.67 6.53 9.46
C ILE A 275 -15.58 6.62 10.67
N TYR A 276 -16.81 6.09 10.59
CA TYR A 276 -17.74 6.07 11.69
C TYR A 276 -17.27 5.20 12.88
N ASN A 277 -16.41 4.22 12.62
CA ASN A 277 -15.94 3.22 13.58
C ASN A 277 -14.49 3.42 14.04
N LEU A 278 -13.84 4.56 13.70
CA LEU A 278 -12.43 4.81 14.02
C LEU A 278 -12.10 4.71 15.51
N GLU A 279 -13.05 4.97 16.40
CA GLU A 279 -12.88 4.75 17.84
C GLU A 279 -12.56 3.28 18.14
N LYS A 280 -13.34 2.36 17.56
CA LYS A 280 -13.15 0.90 17.79
C LYS A 280 -11.86 0.38 17.17
N VAL A 281 -11.46 0.96 16.04
CA VAL A 281 -10.16 0.68 15.42
C VAL A 281 -9.05 1.15 16.35
N ALA A 282 -9.13 2.37 16.88
CA ALA A 282 -8.13 2.92 17.81
C ALA A 282 -8.07 2.10 19.11
N GLU A 283 -9.22 1.77 19.71
CA GLU A 283 -9.30 0.93 20.91
C GLU A 283 -8.60 -0.43 20.68
N TRP A 284 -8.85 -1.07 19.53
CA TRP A 284 -8.19 -2.32 19.19
C TRP A 284 -6.68 -2.14 19.00
N ILE A 285 -6.24 -1.09 18.31
CA ILE A 285 -4.81 -0.80 18.10
C ILE A 285 -4.09 -0.66 19.45
N GLU A 286 -4.69 0.04 20.41
CA GLU A 286 -4.12 0.21 21.77
C GLU A 286 -4.00 -1.12 22.55
N THR A 287 -4.77 -2.14 22.19
CA THR A 287 -4.61 -3.48 22.77
C THR A 287 -3.46 -4.28 22.16
N GLN A 288 -2.89 -3.78 21.06
CA GLN A 288 -1.83 -4.46 20.33
C GLN A 288 -0.47 -3.82 20.61
N ASP A 289 0.59 -4.59 20.45
CA ASP A 289 1.96 -4.11 20.64
C ASP A 289 2.58 -3.70 19.29
N PHE A 290 1.97 -2.72 18.58
CA PHE A 290 2.55 -2.17 17.36
C PHE A 290 3.66 -1.16 17.66
N ASP A 291 4.75 -1.21 16.86
CA ASP A 291 5.81 -0.19 16.92
C ASP A 291 5.35 1.12 16.24
N TYR A 292 4.54 1.02 15.20
CA TYR A 292 4.08 2.18 14.42
C TYR A 292 2.60 2.08 14.07
N VAL A 293 1.95 3.24 13.97
CA VAL A 293 0.58 3.37 13.48
C VAL A 293 0.57 4.42 12.36
N PHE A 294 0.09 4.02 11.20
CA PHE A 294 -0.01 4.89 10.04
C PHE A 294 -1.45 4.98 9.56
N TYR A 295 -1.97 6.20 9.46
CA TYR A 295 -3.27 6.48 8.87
C TYR A 295 -3.10 7.09 7.50
N ASN A 296 -3.78 6.52 6.51
CA ASN A 296 -3.84 7.00 5.14
C ASN A 296 -5.28 7.44 4.81
N TYR A 297 -5.45 8.22 3.72
CA TYR A 297 -6.77 8.67 3.27
C TYR A 297 -7.03 8.12 1.87
N LEU A 298 -8.24 7.58 1.67
CA LEU A 298 -8.65 7.04 0.39
C LEU A 298 -9.01 8.18 -0.56
N HIS A 299 -8.25 8.33 -1.65
CA HIS A 299 -8.54 9.29 -2.73
C HIS A 299 -9.18 8.62 -3.94
N GLU A 300 -8.64 7.47 -4.35
CA GLU A 300 -9.19 6.64 -5.43
C GLU A 300 -10.33 5.75 -4.91
N ALA A 301 -10.95 4.98 -5.79
CA ALA A 301 -12.18 4.25 -5.50
C ALA A 301 -13.26 5.16 -4.88
N LYS A 302 -13.67 6.15 -5.69
CA LYS A 302 -14.52 7.29 -5.29
C LYS A 302 -15.80 6.90 -4.57
N GLU A 303 -16.33 5.70 -4.85
CA GLU A 303 -17.50 5.14 -4.15
C GLU A 303 -17.27 4.90 -2.65
N TRP A 304 -16.02 4.86 -2.21
CA TRP A 304 -15.64 4.62 -0.81
C TRP A 304 -14.94 5.82 -0.17
N ASN A 305 -14.68 6.90 -0.91
CA ASN A 305 -14.05 8.09 -0.36
C ASN A 305 -15.07 8.89 0.48
N VAL A 306 -14.70 9.18 1.73
CA VAL A 306 -15.53 9.89 2.72
C VAL A 306 -16.00 11.28 2.27
N GLN A 307 -15.24 11.93 1.38
CA GLN A 307 -15.57 13.27 0.89
C GLN A 307 -16.83 13.30 0.01
N TYR A 308 -17.24 12.14 -0.56
CA TYR A 308 -18.44 12.01 -1.38
C TYR A 308 -19.70 11.62 -0.59
N LEU A 309 -19.60 11.47 0.74
CA LEU A 309 -20.76 11.23 1.58
C LEU A 309 -21.72 12.42 1.56
N PRO A 310 -23.05 12.20 1.47
CA PRO A 310 -24.03 13.25 1.68
C PRO A 310 -23.90 13.90 3.06
N GLN A 311 -24.19 15.21 3.14
CA GLN A 311 -23.94 16.03 4.31
C GLN A 311 -24.55 15.46 5.58
N LYS A 312 -25.80 14.93 5.52
CA LYS A 312 -26.49 14.33 6.68
C LYS A 312 -25.66 13.23 7.38
N TYR A 313 -24.92 12.42 6.60
CA TYR A 313 -24.07 11.36 7.18
C TYR A 313 -22.76 11.93 7.73
N LYS A 314 -22.20 12.95 7.07
CA LYS A 314 -21.01 13.65 7.57
C LYS A 314 -21.30 14.29 8.94
N ASP A 315 -22.46 14.93 9.08
CA ASP A 315 -22.88 15.56 10.34
C ASP A 315 -23.00 14.53 11.48
N ASN A 316 -23.60 13.37 11.20
CA ASN A 316 -23.70 12.28 12.17
C ASN A 316 -22.33 11.73 12.60
N ILE A 317 -21.41 11.55 11.63
CA ILE A 317 -20.04 11.11 11.90
C ILE A 317 -19.32 12.15 12.75
N GLN A 318 -19.45 13.43 12.39
CA GLN A 318 -18.81 14.53 13.12
C GLN A 318 -19.31 14.58 14.57
N ILE A 319 -20.62 14.52 14.79
CA ILE A 319 -21.21 14.52 16.15
C ILE A 319 -20.67 13.35 16.96
N LYS A 320 -20.66 12.13 16.39
CA LYS A 320 -20.18 10.94 17.07
C LYS A 320 -18.71 11.06 17.45
N LEU A 321 -17.83 11.37 16.48
CA LEU A 321 -16.39 11.36 16.69
C LEU A 321 -15.91 12.56 17.51
N SER A 322 -16.60 13.72 17.46
CA SER A 322 -16.29 14.86 18.33
C SER A 322 -16.61 14.59 19.81
N ASN A 323 -17.50 13.65 20.08
CA ASN A 323 -17.84 13.22 21.44
C ASN A 323 -17.01 12.00 21.90
N SER A 324 -16.06 11.53 21.07
CA SER A 324 -15.20 10.41 21.43
C SER A 324 -14.18 10.82 22.51
N ASN A 325 -13.87 9.89 23.40
CA ASN A 325 -12.86 10.07 24.44
C ASN A 325 -11.45 9.67 23.98
N ILE A 326 -11.25 9.49 22.66
CA ILE A 326 -9.96 9.09 22.10
C ILE A 326 -9.01 10.29 22.08
N ASN A 327 -7.89 10.17 22.77
CA ASN A 327 -6.87 11.21 22.91
C ASN A 327 -5.54 10.80 22.23
N GLY A 328 -4.50 11.61 22.44
CA GLY A 328 -3.16 11.29 21.95
C GLY A 328 -3.04 11.30 20.42
N GLN A 329 -2.30 10.36 19.87
CA GLN A 329 -2.08 10.24 18.43
C GLN A 329 -3.38 9.90 17.67
N HIS A 330 -4.15 8.95 18.16
CA HIS A 330 -5.42 8.54 17.53
C HIS A 330 -6.45 9.67 17.50
N GLY A 331 -6.58 10.45 18.58
CA GLY A 331 -7.47 11.62 18.60
C GLY A 331 -7.06 12.69 17.58
N LYS A 332 -5.76 12.93 17.41
CA LYS A 332 -5.26 13.84 16.37
C LYS A 332 -5.61 13.34 14.97
N GLU A 333 -5.46 12.04 14.71
CA GLU A 333 -5.79 11.47 13.40
C GLU A 333 -7.30 11.45 13.12
N ILE A 334 -8.13 11.20 14.12
CA ILE A 334 -9.60 11.35 14.01
C ILE A 334 -9.98 12.78 13.62
N ASN A 335 -9.36 13.80 14.25
CA ASN A 335 -9.62 15.19 13.90
C ASN A 335 -9.16 15.54 12.47
N LYS A 336 -8.04 14.99 12.02
CA LYS A 336 -7.60 15.13 10.61
C LYS A 336 -8.56 14.45 9.66
N ALA A 337 -9.09 13.26 10.01
CA ALA A 337 -10.05 12.52 9.21
C ALA A 337 -11.36 13.31 9.06
N LEU A 338 -11.86 13.92 10.13
CA LEU A 338 -13.02 14.80 10.08
C LEU A 338 -12.79 16.01 9.19
N LYS A 339 -11.61 16.65 9.30
CA LYS A 339 -11.24 17.77 8.43
C LYS A 339 -11.19 17.33 6.97
N PHE A 340 -10.56 16.20 6.65
CA PHE A 340 -10.50 15.64 5.30
C PHE A 340 -11.91 15.33 4.75
N MET A 341 -12.79 14.71 5.56
CA MET A 341 -14.15 14.41 5.18
C MET A 341 -14.95 15.68 4.84
N MET A 342 -14.72 16.76 5.58
CA MET A 342 -15.45 18.03 5.44
C MET A 342 -14.86 18.98 4.41
N ASP A 343 -13.76 18.61 3.76
CA ASP A 343 -13.10 19.44 2.74
C ASP A 343 -14.07 19.70 1.57
N LYS A 344 -14.33 20.98 1.31
CA LYS A 344 -15.35 21.43 0.38
C LYS A 344 -14.95 21.38 -1.10
N HIS A 345 -13.70 21.09 -1.43
CA HIS A 345 -13.24 21.06 -2.81
C HIS A 345 -13.98 20.00 -3.67
N LEU A 346 -14.62 19.03 -3.05
CA LEU A 346 -15.41 17.98 -3.71
C LEU A 346 -16.90 18.04 -3.39
N ALA A 347 -17.39 19.09 -2.72
CA ALA A 347 -18.78 19.20 -2.23
C ALA A 347 -19.87 19.06 -3.31
N ASN A 348 -19.55 19.22 -4.59
CA ASN A 348 -20.49 19.04 -5.70
C ASN A 348 -20.54 17.61 -6.27
N ASN A 349 -19.81 16.66 -5.67
CA ASN A 349 -19.73 15.28 -6.13
C ASN A 349 -20.24 14.30 -5.07
N GLU A 350 -21.50 14.43 -4.64
CA GLU A 350 -22.12 13.47 -3.75
C GLU A 350 -22.22 12.06 -4.36
N MET A 351 -22.51 11.09 -3.52
CA MET A 351 -22.77 9.71 -3.90
C MET A 351 -23.85 9.65 -5.00
N ASP A 352 -23.43 9.43 -6.25
CA ASP A 352 -24.33 9.32 -7.40
C ASP A 352 -24.86 7.89 -7.58
N ASP A 353 -25.86 7.74 -8.45
CA ASP A 353 -26.52 6.46 -8.71
C ASP A 353 -25.56 5.41 -9.28
N ARG A 354 -24.54 5.81 -10.04
CA ARG A 354 -23.52 4.91 -10.56
C ARG A 354 -22.68 4.28 -9.47
N ARG A 355 -22.29 5.09 -8.48
CA ARG A 355 -21.50 4.60 -7.31
C ARG A 355 -22.35 3.69 -6.44
N ARG A 356 -23.63 4.06 -6.18
CA ARG A 356 -24.59 3.20 -5.47
C ARG A 356 -24.77 1.86 -6.16
N ALA A 357 -25.04 1.88 -7.47
CA ALA A 357 -25.20 0.67 -8.27
C ALA A 357 -23.99 -0.26 -8.20
N LYS A 358 -22.78 0.29 -8.14
CA LYS A 358 -21.52 -0.48 -8.03
C LYS A 358 -21.43 -1.18 -6.67
N ILE A 359 -21.80 -0.52 -5.58
CA ILE A 359 -21.82 -1.12 -4.24
C ILE A 359 -22.86 -2.23 -4.19
N ILE A 360 -24.10 -1.96 -4.65
CA ILE A 360 -25.21 -2.92 -4.67
C ILE A 360 -24.86 -4.16 -5.50
N ALA A 361 -24.26 -3.98 -6.69
CA ALA A 361 -23.88 -5.08 -7.56
C ALA A 361 -22.83 -5.99 -6.89
N SER A 362 -21.84 -5.36 -6.25
CA SER A 362 -20.80 -6.09 -5.52
C SER A 362 -21.36 -6.82 -4.30
N ASP A 363 -22.28 -6.20 -3.56
CA ASP A 363 -22.96 -6.83 -2.42
C ASP A 363 -23.77 -8.04 -2.84
N ARG A 364 -24.57 -7.90 -3.91
CA ARG A 364 -25.35 -9.00 -4.47
C ARG A 364 -24.45 -10.16 -4.90
N PHE A 365 -23.35 -9.86 -5.58
CA PHE A 365 -22.40 -10.89 -6.04
C PHE A 365 -21.72 -11.63 -4.88
N ARG A 366 -21.45 -10.93 -3.77
CA ARG A 366 -20.74 -11.46 -2.58
C ARG A 366 -21.68 -12.01 -1.51
N GLY A 367 -22.99 -11.86 -1.67
CA GLY A 367 -23.95 -12.23 -0.63
C GLY A 367 -23.81 -11.35 0.63
N GLN A 368 -23.43 -10.08 0.46
CA GLN A 368 -23.21 -9.11 1.54
C GLN A 368 -24.28 -8.01 1.47
N ASN A 369 -24.38 -7.22 2.54
CA ASN A 369 -25.29 -6.08 2.59
C ASN A 369 -24.62 -4.93 3.36
N PHE A 370 -24.34 -3.82 2.67
CA PHE A 370 -23.65 -2.66 3.20
C PHE A 370 -24.41 -2.07 4.40
N GLU A 371 -25.70 -1.80 4.24
CA GLU A 371 -26.49 -1.11 5.29
C GLU A 371 -26.76 -1.99 6.53
N MET A 372 -26.65 -3.32 6.41
CA MET A 372 -26.69 -4.20 7.59
C MET A 372 -25.40 -4.09 8.41
N ILE A 373 -24.26 -3.98 7.75
CA ILE A 373 -22.95 -3.87 8.42
C ILE A 373 -22.70 -2.43 8.89
N HIS A 374 -23.13 -1.46 8.09
CA HIS A 374 -22.92 -0.03 8.30
C HIS A 374 -24.28 0.66 8.49
N SER A 375 -24.97 0.33 9.58
CA SER A 375 -26.34 0.80 9.86
C SER A 375 -26.46 2.33 9.99
N GLU A 376 -25.36 3.03 10.27
CA GLU A 376 -25.25 4.49 10.26
C GLU A 376 -25.52 5.12 8.88
N TYR A 377 -25.42 4.33 7.82
CA TYR A 377 -25.67 4.77 6.43
C TYR A 377 -27.02 4.30 5.88
N LYS A 378 -27.94 3.89 6.72
CA LYS A 378 -29.27 3.44 6.28
C LYS A 378 -29.94 4.47 5.36
N GLY A 379 -30.37 4.02 4.18
CA GLY A 379 -30.95 4.86 3.14
C GLY A 379 -29.93 5.64 2.29
N LEU A 380 -28.65 5.22 2.30
CA LEU A 380 -27.63 5.73 1.39
C LEU A 380 -27.70 5.06 0.02
N LEU A 381 -27.98 3.73 -0.03
CA LEU A 381 -28.00 2.92 -1.24
C LEU A 381 -29.40 2.74 -1.84
#